data_3f3bd5b285ff2f064d706dd542ccdda0
#
_entry.id   3f3bd5b285ff2f064d706dd542ccdda0
#
_cell.length_a   1.000
_cell.length_b   1.000
_cell.length_c   1.000
_cell.angle_alpha   90.00
_cell.angle_beta   90.00
_cell.angle_gamma   90.00
#
_symmetry.space_group_name_H-M   'P 1'
#
loop_
_entity.id
_entity.type
_entity.pdbx_description
1 polymer ?
#
loop_
_entity_poly.entity_id
_entity_poly.type
_entity_poly.pdbx_seq_one_letter_code
_entity_poly.pdbx_strand_id
1 'polypeptide(L)'
;MNVDHVATLRQARKGQEPDPVEAARICQAAGAHAVVMHLREDRRHIQDLDLFRAKAVLKIKLNMEMSLAPSLVKIAVKLVPEQVTLVPEKRQEMTTENGLNLLSEKERLKRALTIFKNKNIIVSLF
;
A
#
# COMPACT_ATOMS: atom_id res chain seq x y z
N MET A 1 3.80 -3.44 10.70
CA MET A 1 3.16 -2.24 11.33
C MET A 1 2.48 -1.46 10.23
N ASN A 2 1.23 -1.05 10.41
CA ASN A 2 0.51 -0.17 9.48
C ASN A 2 0.63 1.28 9.96
N VAL A 3 0.88 2.21 9.04
CA VAL A 3 1.06 3.66 9.33
C VAL A 3 0.04 4.55 8.60
N ASP A 4 -1.02 3.98 8.02
CA ASP A 4 -2.02 4.72 7.24
C ASP A 4 -2.69 5.83 8.04
N HIS A 5 -3.03 5.57 9.31
CA HIS A 5 -3.73 6.55 10.13
C HIS A 5 -2.86 7.73 10.58
N VAL A 6 -1.53 7.59 10.53
CA VAL A 6 -0.60 8.74 10.64
C VAL A 6 -0.84 9.70 9.47
N ALA A 7 -0.93 9.15 8.25
CA ALA A 7 -1.26 9.93 7.06
C ALA A 7 -2.69 10.48 7.10
N THR A 8 -3.67 9.74 7.64
CA THR A 8 -5.04 10.23 7.85
C THR A 8 -5.04 11.49 8.70
N LEU A 9 -4.30 11.51 9.79
CA LEU A 9 -4.20 12.69 10.67
C LEU A 9 -3.52 13.86 9.94
N ARG A 10 -2.45 13.63 9.19
CA ARG A 10 -1.80 14.64 8.34
C ARG A 10 -2.79 15.27 7.37
N GLN A 11 -3.57 14.46 6.67
CA GLN A 11 -4.54 14.93 5.69
C GLN A 11 -5.68 15.72 6.35
N ALA A 12 -6.18 15.29 7.51
CA ALA A 12 -7.20 16.01 8.28
C ALA A 12 -6.70 17.41 8.72
N ARG A 13 -5.41 17.52 9.05
CA ARG A 13 -4.76 18.79 9.43
C ARG A 13 -4.39 19.67 8.22
N LYS A 14 -4.46 19.14 6.99
CA LYS A 14 -4.02 19.81 5.74
C LYS A 14 -2.57 20.31 5.84
N GLY A 15 -1.71 19.58 6.52
CA GLY A 15 -0.31 19.93 6.77
C GLY A 15 0.66 18.89 6.23
N GLN A 16 1.91 19.00 6.65
CA GLN A 16 2.95 18.02 6.33
C GLN A 16 3.16 16.99 7.44
N GLU A 17 2.71 17.33 8.65
CA GLU A 17 2.85 16.51 9.86
C GLU A 17 1.47 16.02 10.39
N PRO A 18 1.45 14.83 11.02
CA PRO A 18 2.57 13.90 11.22
C PRO A 18 2.96 13.16 9.93
N ASP A 19 4.26 12.91 9.72
CA ASP A 19 4.80 12.25 8.52
C ASP A 19 4.72 10.71 8.66
N PRO A 20 3.98 10.00 7.77
CA PRO A 20 3.90 8.54 7.82
C PRO A 20 5.25 7.85 7.52
N VAL A 21 6.15 8.49 6.79
CA VAL A 21 7.49 7.94 6.50
C VAL A 21 8.36 7.98 7.75
N GLU A 22 8.29 9.05 8.54
CA GLU A 22 8.99 9.11 9.82
C GLU A 22 8.42 8.10 10.82
N ALA A 23 7.09 7.94 10.88
CA ALA A 23 6.47 6.87 11.67
C ALA A 23 6.96 5.48 11.25
N ALA A 24 7.12 5.23 9.95
CA ALA A 24 7.67 3.97 9.43
C ALA A 24 9.12 3.75 9.87
N ARG A 25 9.95 4.80 9.90
CA ARG A 25 11.34 4.75 10.42
C ARG A 25 11.38 4.41 11.90
N ILE A 26 10.49 4.99 12.70
CA ILE A 26 10.35 4.67 14.12
C ILE A 26 9.96 3.19 14.31
N CYS A 27 8.99 2.70 13.53
CA CYS A 27 8.63 1.28 13.54
C CYS A 27 9.84 0.38 13.22
N GLN A 28 10.62 0.73 12.20
CA GLN A 28 11.84 0.00 11.85
C GLN A 28 12.85 0.01 13.01
N ALA A 29 13.11 1.17 13.63
CA ALA A 29 14.02 1.29 14.75
C ALA A 29 13.56 0.47 15.97
N ALA A 30 12.25 0.32 16.15
CA ALA A 30 11.63 -0.51 17.17
C ALA A 30 11.61 -2.02 16.84
N GLY A 31 12.22 -2.45 15.72
CA GLY A 31 12.35 -3.86 15.37
C GLY A 31 11.21 -4.43 14.52
N ALA A 32 10.38 -3.60 13.88
CA ALA A 32 9.39 -4.09 12.94
C ALA A 32 10.05 -4.79 11.74
N HIS A 33 9.47 -5.91 11.28
CA HIS A 33 9.96 -6.66 10.10
C HIS A 33 9.45 -6.11 8.78
N ALA A 34 8.33 -5.40 8.82
CA ALA A 34 7.71 -4.78 7.66
C ALA A 34 6.83 -3.59 8.06
N VAL A 35 6.68 -2.66 7.13
CA VAL A 35 5.69 -1.58 7.22
C VAL A 35 4.64 -1.77 6.13
N VAL A 36 3.40 -1.50 6.48
CA VAL A 36 2.25 -1.55 5.58
C VAL A 36 1.79 -0.13 5.30
N MET A 37 1.60 0.19 4.03
CA MET A 37 1.03 1.44 3.56
C MET A 37 -0.01 1.16 2.49
N HIS A 38 -1.26 1.56 2.73
CA HIS A 38 -2.35 1.39 1.78
C HIS A 38 -2.49 2.61 0.88
N LEU A 39 -2.16 2.46 -0.40
CA LEU A 39 -2.42 3.47 -1.41
C LEU A 39 -3.81 3.27 -2.01
N ARG A 40 -4.78 4.03 -1.56
CA ARG A 40 -6.14 4.01 -2.10
C ARG A 40 -6.22 4.78 -3.43
N GLU A 41 -7.18 4.42 -4.26
CA GLU A 41 -7.45 5.13 -5.53
C GLU A 41 -7.76 6.63 -5.29
N ASP A 42 -8.46 6.94 -4.20
CA ASP A 42 -8.87 8.30 -3.85
C ASP A 42 -7.80 9.09 -3.06
N ARG A 43 -6.66 8.48 -2.71
CA ARG A 43 -5.55 9.15 -2.00
C ARG A 43 -5.98 9.84 -0.69
N ARG A 44 -6.99 9.33 0.02
CA ARG A 44 -7.51 9.97 1.24
C ARG A 44 -6.51 10.05 2.40
N HIS A 45 -5.46 9.24 2.38
CA HIS A 45 -4.40 9.25 3.41
C HIS A 45 -2.99 9.15 2.80
N ILE A 46 -2.46 7.94 2.54
CA ILE A 46 -1.15 7.75 1.90
C ILE A 46 -1.17 8.35 0.50
N GLN A 47 -0.11 9.07 0.17
CA GLN A 47 0.14 9.66 -1.14
C GLN A 47 1.21 8.85 -1.89
N ASP A 48 1.24 8.98 -3.21
CA ASP A 48 2.24 8.30 -4.05
C ASP A 48 3.67 8.60 -3.56
N LEU A 49 3.94 9.87 -3.22
CA LEU A 49 5.25 10.31 -2.74
C LEU A 49 5.66 9.62 -1.43
N ASP A 50 4.71 9.36 -0.52
CA ASP A 50 5.01 8.68 0.74
C ASP A 50 5.61 7.29 0.49
N LEU A 51 5.05 6.53 -0.46
CA LEU A 51 5.55 5.20 -0.83
C LEU A 51 6.97 5.25 -1.40
N PHE A 52 7.24 6.18 -2.32
CA PHE A 52 8.59 6.31 -2.90
C PHE A 52 9.61 6.77 -1.87
N ARG A 53 9.25 7.69 -0.97
CA ARG A 53 10.09 8.11 0.14
C ARG A 53 10.34 6.96 1.12
N ALA A 54 9.30 6.23 1.51
CA ALA A 54 9.43 5.06 2.39
C ALA A 54 10.36 4.01 1.76
N LYS A 55 10.15 3.67 0.49
CA LYS A 55 11.01 2.72 -0.24
C LYS A 55 12.48 3.14 -0.28
N ALA A 56 12.75 4.43 -0.38
CA ALA A 56 14.13 4.96 -0.44
C ALA A 56 14.86 4.90 0.93
N VAL A 57 14.13 4.98 2.05
CA VAL A 57 14.76 5.11 3.39
C VAL A 57 14.64 3.87 4.27
N LEU A 58 13.64 3.02 4.03
CA LEU A 58 13.44 1.80 4.82
C LEU A 58 14.40 0.69 4.37
N LYS A 59 14.93 -0.05 5.36
CA LYS A 59 15.74 -1.27 5.17
C LYS A 59 14.93 -2.55 5.41
N ILE A 60 13.71 -2.41 5.91
CA ILE A 60 12.75 -3.49 6.13
C ILE A 60 11.74 -3.53 4.98
N LYS A 61 10.94 -4.59 4.93
CA LYS A 61 9.98 -4.78 3.84
C LYS A 61 8.90 -3.71 3.82
N LEU A 62 8.65 -3.15 2.63
CA LEU A 62 7.47 -2.34 2.37
C LEU A 62 6.39 -3.24 1.78
N ASN A 63 5.25 -3.34 2.45
CA ASN A 63 4.04 -3.97 1.94
C ASN A 63 3.06 -2.89 1.49
N MET A 64 2.84 -2.80 0.19
CA MET A 64 1.86 -1.87 -0.38
C MET A 64 0.50 -2.55 -0.44
N GLU A 65 -0.47 -2.07 0.35
CA GLU A 65 -1.87 -2.45 0.15
C GLU A 65 -2.47 -1.63 -1.00
N MET A 66 -3.26 -2.29 -1.85
CA MET A 66 -3.84 -1.66 -3.04
C MET A 66 -5.00 -2.45 -3.62
N SER A 67 -5.89 -1.78 -4.36
CA SER A 67 -6.86 -2.46 -5.22
C SER A 67 -6.22 -2.91 -6.55
N LEU A 68 -6.99 -3.67 -7.35
CA LEU A 68 -6.59 -4.07 -8.71
C LEU A 68 -6.75 -2.95 -9.76
N ALA A 69 -6.90 -1.69 -9.35
CA ALA A 69 -7.00 -0.58 -10.29
C ALA A 69 -5.73 -0.46 -11.16
N PRO A 70 -5.86 -0.29 -12.49
CA PRO A 70 -4.71 -0.24 -13.39
C PRO A 70 -3.69 0.86 -13.04
N SER A 71 -4.17 1.99 -12.49
CA SER A 71 -3.31 3.08 -12.03
C SER A 71 -2.42 2.65 -10.87
N LEU A 72 -2.97 1.90 -9.90
CA LEU A 72 -2.23 1.40 -8.73
C LEU A 72 -1.26 0.28 -9.12
N VAL A 73 -1.66 -0.61 -10.03
CA VAL A 73 -0.75 -1.64 -10.58
C VAL A 73 0.47 -0.99 -11.23
N LYS A 74 0.29 0.09 -12.01
CA LYS A 74 1.40 0.85 -12.61
C LYS A 74 2.35 1.44 -11.55
N ILE A 75 1.79 1.96 -10.46
CA ILE A 75 2.59 2.51 -9.36
C ILE A 75 3.38 1.39 -8.66
N ALA A 76 2.75 0.26 -8.34
CA ALA A 76 3.44 -0.87 -7.73
C ALA A 76 4.58 -1.41 -8.61
N VAL A 77 4.38 -1.49 -9.92
CA VAL A 77 5.41 -1.90 -10.89
C VAL A 77 6.60 -0.92 -10.92
N LYS A 78 6.34 0.38 -10.76
CA LYS A 78 7.38 1.43 -10.71
C LYS A 78 8.10 1.45 -9.35
N LEU A 79 7.36 1.26 -8.26
CA LEU A 79 7.87 1.26 -6.90
C LEU A 79 8.69 0.01 -6.57
N VAL A 80 8.27 -1.15 -7.09
CA VAL A 80 8.80 -2.49 -6.79
C VAL A 80 8.90 -2.71 -5.28
N PRO A 81 7.76 -2.69 -4.53
CA PRO A 81 7.78 -3.01 -3.11
C PRO A 81 8.11 -4.50 -2.91
N GLU A 82 8.54 -4.90 -1.72
CA GLU A 82 8.81 -6.30 -1.41
C GLU A 82 7.54 -7.15 -1.43
N GLN A 83 6.41 -6.53 -1.08
CA GLN A 83 5.10 -7.19 -1.07
C GLN A 83 4.00 -6.23 -1.52
N VAL A 84 3.01 -6.79 -2.19
CA VAL A 84 1.70 -6.17 -2.45
C VAL A 84 0.64 -7.01 -1.76
N THR A 85 -0.27 -6.37 -1.04
CA THR A 85 -1.50 -7.00 -0.53
C THR A 85 -2.68 -6.44 -1.32
N LEU A 86 -3.35 -7.31 -2.08
CA LEU A 86 -4.51 -6.94 -2.87
C LEU A 86 -5.76 -6.95 -2.00
N VAL A 87 -6.39 -5.80 -1.88
CA VAL A 87 -7.59 -5.58 -1.08
C VAL A 87 -8.75 -5.12 -1.95
N PRO A 88 -10.02 -5.43 -1.60
CA PRO A 88 -11.16 -4.79 -2.23
C PRO A 88 -11.20 -3.32 -1.82
N GLU A 89 -11.59 -2.44 -2.74
CA GLU A 89 -11.72 -1.03 -2.45
C GLU A 89 -13.07 -0.52 -2.93
N LYS A 90 -13.92 -0.15 -1.99
CA LYS A 90 -15.16 0.57 -2.25
C LYS A 90 -15.02 2.00 -1.72
N ARG A 91 -15.35 2.98 -2.54
CA ARG A 91 -15.19 4.42 -2.18
C ARG A 91 -15.96 4.82 -0.93
N GLN A 92 -17.06 4.14 -0.63
CA GLN A 92 -17.95 4.45 0.50
C GLN A 92 -17.50 3.80 1.81
N GLU A 93 -16.60 2.82 1.80
CA GLU A 93 -16.13 2.15 3.02
C GLU A 93 -14.99 2.93 3.66
N MET A 94 -15.07 3.11 4.98
CA MET A 94 -14.01 3.75 5.77
C MET A 94 -12.80 2.81 5.94
N THR A 95 -13.09 1.52 6.09
CA THR A 95 -12.10 0.45 6.25
C THR A 95 -12.43 -0.72 5.31
N THR A 96 -11.48 -1.63 5.09
CA THR A 96 -11.70 -2.86 4.32
C THR A 96 -12.32 -3.90 5.25
N GLU A 97 -13.62 -4.18 5.09
CA GLU A 97 -14.36 -5.11 5.95
C GLU A 97 -14.55 -6.50 5.33
N ASN A 98 -14.49 -6.60 4.00
CA ASN A 98 -14.70 -7.84 3.26
C ASN A 98 -13.46 -8.20 2.44
N GLY A 99 -13.26 -9.51 2.23
CA GLY A 99 -12.20 -10.02 1.39
C GLY A 99 -12.41 -9.77 -0.12
N LEU A 100 -11.33 -9.90 -0.89
CA LEU A 100 -11.35 -9.75 -2.35
C LEU A 100 -12.22 -10.84 -2.98
N ASN A 101 -13.18 -10.45 -3.84
CA ASN A 101 -14.00 -11.41 -4.58
C ASN A 101 -13.18 -12.00 -5.74
N LEU A 102 -12.58 -13.16 -5.50
CA LEU A 102 -11.70 -13.83 -6.46
C LEU A 102 -12.40 -14.28 -7.74
N LEU A 103 -13.71 -14.55 -7.69
CA LEU A 103 -14.46 -14.99 -8.86
C LEU A 103 -14.71 -13.84 -9.82
N SER A 104 -15.19 -12.70 -9.32
CA SER A 104 -15.46 -11.52 -10.15
C SER A 104 -14.19 -10.84 -10.67
N GLU A 105 -13.08 -10.93 -9.93
CA GLU A 105 -11.81 -10.28 -10.27
C GLU A 105 -10.79 -11.21 -10.97
N LYS A 106 -11.17 -12.45 -11.28
CA LYS A 106 -10.28 -13.52 -11.73
C LYS A 106 -9.31 -13.11 -12.85
N GLU A 107 -9.82 -12.52 -13.92
CA GLU A 107 -8.98 -12.18 -15.07
C GLU A 107 -8.06 -10.96 -14.79
N ARG A 108 -8.51 -10.01 -14.00
CA ARG A 108 -7.69 -8.87 -13.55
C ARG A 108 -6.61 -9.35 -12.61
N LEU A 109 -6.97 -10.24 -11.68
CA LEU A 109 -6.05 -10.83 -10.72
C LEU A 109 -4.95 -11.64 -11.43
N LYS A 110 -5.28 -12.52 -12.37
CA LYS A 110 -4.29 -13.28 -13.14
C LYS A 110 -3.28 -12.38 -13.84
N ARG A 111 -3.73 -11.31 -14.50
CA ARG A 111 -2.85 -10.34 -15.15
C ARG A 111 -1.92 -9.65 -14.14
N ALA A 112 -2.46 -9.17 -13.03
CA ALA A 112 -1.67 -8.51 -12.00
C ALA A 112 -0.63 -9.47 -11.37
N LEU A 113 -1.02 -10.71 -11.06
CA LEU A 113 -0.11 -11.74 -10.53
C LEU A 113 1.05 -12.02 -11.48
N THR A 114 0.79 -12.14 -12.80
CA THR A 114 1.85 -12.34 -13.80
C THR A 114 2.83 -11.16 -13.81
N ILE A 115 2.31 -9.93 -13.78
CA ILE A 115 3.13 -8.71 -13.75
C ILE A 115 4.00 -8.67 -12.48
N PHE A 116 3.43 -8.90 -11.32
CA PHE A 116 4.13 -8.84 -10.04
C PHE A 116 5.16 -9.96 -9.90
N LYS A 117 4.83 -11.18 -10.35
CA LYS A 117 5.78 -12.30 -10.40
C LYS A 117 7.03 -11.96 -11.23
N ASN A 118 6.86 -11.34 -12.39
CA ASN A 118 7.96 -10.91 -13.26
C ASN A 118 8.84 -9.81 -12.64
N LYS A 119 8.36 -9.15 -11.59
CA LYS A 119 9.08 -8.13 -10.82
C LYS A 119 9.58 -8.64 -9.47
N ASN A 120 9.43 -9.93 -9.18
CA ASN A 120 9.76 -10.55 -7.88
C ASN A 120 9.03 -9.88 -6.69
N ILE A 121 7.82 -9.38 -6.92
CA ILE A 121 6.97 -8.82 -5.88
C ILE A 121 6.13 -9.94 -5.29
N ILE A 122 6.19 -10.14 -3.97
CA ILE A 122 5.33 -11.09 -3.27
C ILE A 122 3.92 -10.56 -3.25
N VAL A 123 2.93 -11.42 -3.54
CA VAL A 123 1.51 -11.03 -3.52
C VAL A 123 0.78 -11.76 -2.42
N SER A 124 0.06 -11.00 -1.60
CA SER A 124 -0.92 -11.46 -0.63
C SER A 124 -2.33 -11.03 -1.07
N LEU A 125 -3.32 -11.81 -0.70
CA LEU A 125 -4.74 -11.52 -0.95
C LEU A 125 -5.44 -11.34 0.39
N PHE A 126 -6.25 -10.29 0.48
CA PHE A 126 -7.08 -10.02 1.66
C PHE A 126 -8.47 -10.62 1.47
#